data_be02e46e37e09f1e5dc5f2aa8671ce55
#
_entry.id   be02e46e37e09f1e5dc5f2aa8671ce55
#
_cell.length_a   1.000
_cell.length_b   1.000
_cell.length_c   1.000
_cell.angle_alpha   90.00
_cell.angle_beta   90.00
_cell.angle_gamma   90.00
#
_symmetry.space_group_name_H-M   'P 1'
#
loop_
_entity.id
_entity.type
_entity.pdbx_description
1 polymer ?
#
loop_
_entity_poly.entity_id
_entity_poly.type
_entity_poly.pdbx_seq_one_letter_code
_entity_poly.pdbx_strand_id
1 'polypeptide(L)'
;VTIGFLSIVCLLFFSGMVSFVELSHLSRDTGEILKANKRNIELAKEMLDAAYEQNVALIRLSVFGDNSYDSLCRSSMERLENTLLVAQSEALDKSFLDSLAFATTELRLLTDNYLAFGAHAAANPAAPDSVGRSWYDSEYEVLYGRLTAAIKNYMTSTQSSLAPRAEQMKKNAYRAVTPVLISLVVMIAIVLMLYYFMSVYCVNPIIRMNKGLGDYLSFRVPFAVKADCKDEVLELKEKIETLITVSKQPKS
;
A
#
# COMPACT_ATOMS: atom_id res chain seq x y z
N VAL A 1 36.41 -18.08 10.76
CA VAL A 1 36.15 -16.66 10.44
C VAL A 1 35.35 -16.57 9.14
N THR A 2 35.81 -17.16 8.03
CA THR A 2 35.19 -17.09 6.71
C THR A 2 33.76 -17.59 6.68
N ILE A 3 33.46 -18.73 7.36
CA ILE A 3 32.11 -19.30 7.44
C ILE A 3 31.15 -18.37 8.17
N GLY A 4 31.60 -17.70 9.25
CA GLY A 4 30.78 -16.73 9.99
C GLY A 4 30.42 -15.50 9.15
N PHE A 5 31.41 -14.95 8.40
CA PHE A 5 31.11 -13.85 7.47
C PHE A 5 30.17 -14.27 6.35
N LEU A 6 30.34 -15.45 5.77
CA LEU A 6 29.48 -15.97 4.72
C LEU A 6 28.04 -16.14 5.22
N SER A 7 27.85 -16.64 6.45
CA SER A 7 26.53 -16.79 7.05
C SER A 7 25.82 -15.45 7.24
N ILE A 8 26.52 -14.40 7.64
CA ILE A 8 25.99 -13.05 7.77
C ILE A 8 25.53 -12.51 6.42
N VAL A 9 26.36 -12.66 5.38
CA VAL A 9 26.05 -12.22 4.02
C VAL A 9 24.80 -12.95 3.48
N CYS A 10 24.72 -14.27 3.66
CA CYS A 10 23.56 -15.05 3.27
C CYS A 10 22.28 -14.60 3.99
N LEU A 11 22.32 -14.39 5.31
CA LEU A 11 21.18 -13.93 6.09
C LEU A 11 20.69 -12.56 5.63
N LEU A 12 21.61 -11.61 5.38
CA LEU A 12 21.27 -10.29 4.87
C LEU A 12 20.65 -10.37 3.47
N PHE A 13 21.20 -11.19 2.59
CA PHE A 13 20.69 -11.35 1.24
C PHE A 13 19.28 -11.92 1.24
N PHE A 14 19.03 -13.02 1.94
CA PHE A 14 17.70 -13.63 2.01
C PHE A 14 16.68 -12.73 2.70
N SER A 15 17.08 -12.08 3.79
CA SER A 15 16.20 -11.13 4.49
C SER A 15 15.84 -9.93 3.60
N GLY A 16 16.83 -9.37 2.90
CA GLY A 16 16.61 -8.28 1.95
C GLY A 16 15.70 -8.69 0.79
N MET A 17 15.91 -9.89 0.26
CA MET A 17 15.08 -10.42 -0.84
C MET A 17 13.62 -10.61 -0.43
N VAL A 18 13.35 -11.21 0.74
CA VAL A 18 11.99 -11.38 1.27
C VAL A 18 11.32 -10.02 1.47
N SER A 19 12.02 -9.07 2.10
CA SER A 19 11.48 -7.73 2.34
C SER A 19 11.22 -6.95 1.05
N PHE A 20 12.06 -7.10 0.04
CA PHE A 20 11.88 -6.47 -1.26
C PHE A 20 10.63 -7.00 -1.96
N VAL A 21 10.40 -8.32 -1.94
CA VAL A 21 9.21 -8.94 -2.54
C VAL A 21 7.94 -8.45 -1.84
N GLU A 22 7.91 -8.48 -0.49
CA GLU A 22 6.76 -8.02 0.28
C GLU A 22 6.47 -6.53 0.09
N LEU A 23 7.52 -5.69 0.04
CA LEU A 23 7.37 -4.26 -0.20
C LEU A 23 6.87 -3.96 -1.62
N SER A 24 7.31 -4.74 -2.61
CA SER A 24 6.84 -4.64 -3.99
C SER A 24 5.36 -4.99 -4.12
N HIS A 25 4.91 -6.06 -3.46
CA HIS A 25 3.48 -6.42 -3.41
C HIS A 25 2.66 -5.33 -2.73
N LEU A 26 3.11 -4.81 -1.59
CA LEU A 26 2.42 -3.74 -0.88
C LEU A 26 2.28 -2.46 -1.73
N SER A 27 3.33 -2.08 -2.45
CA SER A 27 3.32 -0.90 -3.34
C SER A 27 2.33 -1.07 -4.49
N ARG A 28 2.25 -2.25 -5.08
CA ARG A 28 1.34 -2.56 -6.19
C ARG A 28 -0.12 -2.55 -5.72
N ASP A 29 -0.42 -3.23 -4.61
CA ASP A 29 -1.78 -3.28 -4.04
C ASP A 29 -2.28 -1.88 -3.67
N THR A 30 -1.39 -1.04 -3.11
CA THR A 30 -1.69 0.36 -2.79
C THR A 30 -2.04 1.15 -4.05
N GLY A 31 -1.25 0.99 -5.11
CA GLY A 31 -1.46 1.69 -6.39
C GLY A 31 -2.79 1.29 -7.05
N GLU A 32 -3.14 0.02 -7.05
CA GLU A 32 -4.40 -0.48 -7.61
C GLU A 32 -5.62 0.04 -6.82
N ILE A 33 -5.57 0.01 -5.49
CA ILE A 33 -6.64 0.53 -4.64
C ILE A 33 -6.85 2.03 -4.85
N LEU A 34 -5.77 2.81 -4.89
CA LEU A 34 -5.84 4.25 -5.10
C LEU A 34 -6.41 4.60 -6.48
N LYS A 35 -6.00 3.86 -7.52
CA LYS A 35 -6.51 4.03 -8.89
C LYS A 35 -8.00 3.72 -8.98
N ALA A 36 -8.44 2.60 -8.39
CA ALA A 36 -9.84 2.22 -8.35
C ALA A 36 -10.70 3.24 -7.60
N ASN A 37 -10.22 3.73 -6.45
CA ASN A 37 -10.92 4.74 -5.66
C ASN A 37 -11.04 6.07 -6.44
N LYS A 38 -9.98 6.52 -7.07
CA LYS A 38 -9.99 7.73 -7.91
C LYS A 38 -11.02 7.57 -9.04
N ARG A 39 -11.03 6.43 -9.72
CA ARG A 39 -11.96 6.13 -10.81
C ARG A 39 -13.42 6.16 -10.33
N ASN A 40 -13.71 5.56 -9.19
CA ASN A 40 -15.08 5.56 -8.64
C ASN A 40 -15.55 6.96 -8.26
N ILE A 41 -14.68 7.81 -7.73
CA ILE A 41 -15.00 9.22 -7.44
C ILE A 41 -15.28 9.99 -8.74
N GLU A 42 -14.49 9.76 -9.80
CA GLU A 42 -14.71 10.38 -11.12
C GLU A 42 -16.06 9.96 -11.70
N LEU A 43 -16.40 8.66 -11.66
CA LEU A 43 -17.69 8.15 -12.13
C LEU A 43 -18.86 8.71 -11.30
N ALA A 44 -18.73 8.77 -9.96
CA ALA A 44 -19.75 9.36 -9.11
C ALA A 44 -19.98 10.85 -9.44
N LYS A 45 -18.91 11.60 -9.68
CA LYS A 45 -19.01 13.00 -10.09
C LYS A 45 -19.70 13.15 -11.44
N GLU A 46 -19.35 12.33 -12.42
CA GLU A 46 -19.97 12.33 -13.74
C GLU A 46 -21.47 12.00 -13.66
N MET A 47 -21.87 11.04 -12.80
CA MET A 47 -23.28 10.73 -12.52
C MET A 47 -24.00 11.90 -11.85
N LEU A 48 -23.38 12.60 -10.89
CA LEU A 48 -23.97 13.79 -10.26
C LEU A 48 -24.15 14.93 -11.26
N ASP A 49 -23.17 15.17 -12.12
CA ASP A 49 -23.24 16.20 -13.14
C ASP A 49 -24.37 15.89 -14.14
N ALA A 50 -24.50 14.64 -14.58
CA ALA A 50 -25.58 14.19 -15.46
C ALA A 50 -26.96 14.30 -14.79
N ALA A 51 -27.07 13.89 -13.53
CA ALA A 51 -28.32 14.03 -12.75
C ALA A 51 -28.71 15.49 -12.54
N TYR A 52 -27.73 16.38 -12.32
CA TYR A 52 -27.97 17.81 -12.22
C TYR A 52 -28.48 18.43 -13.53
N GLU A 53 -27.84 18.11 -14.66
CA GLU A 53 -28.28 18.57 -15.97
C GLU A 53 -29.70 18.10 -16.30
N GLN A 54 -29.99 16.83 -16.01
CA GLN A 54 -31.34 16.28 -16.15
C GLN A 54 -32.35 17.03 -15.29
N ASN A 55 -32.03 17.32 -14.03
CA ASN A 55 -32.88 18.06 -13.13
C ASN A 55 -33.19 19.47 -13.66
N VAL A 56 -32.15 20.18 -14.15
CA VAL A 56 -32.32 21.51 -14.77
C VAL A 56 -33.22 21.42 -16.03
N ALA A 57 -32.98 20.42 -16.87
CA ALA A 57 -33.80 20.23 -18.07
C ALA A 57 -35.27 19.94 -17.73
N LEU A 58 -35.52 19.10 -16.72
CA LEU A 58 -36.86 18.77 -16.28
C LEU A 58 -37.59 19.94 -15.63
N ILE A 59 -36.93 20.78 -14.84
CA ILE A 59 -37.49 22.03 -14.33
C ILE A 59 -37.94 22.92 -15.49
N ARG A 60 -37.10 23.08 -16.52
CA ARG A 60 -37.42 23.86 -17.71
C ARG A 60 -38.62 23.33 -18.47
N LEU A 61 -38.69 22.01 -18.63
CA LEU A 61 -39.81 21.35 -19.28
C LEU A 61 -41.11 21.42 -18.46
N SER A 62 -41.04 21.04 -17.16
CA SER A 62 -42.25 20.81 -16.34
C SER A 62 -42.82 22.10 -15.74
N VAL A 63 -41.96 23.01 -15.29
CA VAL A 63 -42.34 24.24 -14.60
C VAL A 63 -42.46 25.42 -15.56
N PHE A 64 -41.59 25.51 -16.56
CA PHE A 64 -41.58 26.64 -17.50
C PHE A 64 -42.16 26.30 -18.89
N GLY A 65 -42.50 25.04 -19.15
CA GLY A 65 -43.06 24.61 -20.44
C GLY A 65 -42.12 24.73 -21.62
N ASP A 66 -40.79 24.79 -21.39
CA ASP A 66 -39.79 25.00 -22.44
C ASP A 66 -39.38 23.67 -23.08
N ASN A 67 -40.03 23.30 -24.16
CA ASN A 67 -39.81 22.02 -24.86
C ASN A 67 -38.47 21.93 -25.54
N SER A 68 -37.66 23.01 -25.62
CA SER A 68 -36.31 22.97 -26.19
C SER A 68 -35.37 22.11 -25.35
N TYR A 69 -35.69 21.83 -24.10
CA TYR A 69 -34.93 21.03 -23.16
C TYR A 69 -35.19 19.50 -23.20
N ASP A 70 -36.13 19.03 -24.06
CA ASP A 70 -36.41 17.58 -24.19
C ASP A 70 -35.19 16.77 -24.57
N SER A 71 -34.43 17.24 -25.57
CA SER A 71 -33.22 16.56 -26.01
C SER A 71 -32.14 16.51 -24.92
N LEU A 72 -31.97 17.60 -24.15
CA LEU A 72 -31.04 17.64 -23.02
C LEU A 72 -31.43 16.69 -21.91
N CYS A 73 -32.73 16.63 -21.60
CA CYS A 73 -33.26 15.71 -20.60
C CYS A 73 -32.95 14.23 -20.95
N ARG A 74 -33.21 13.84 -22.21
CA ARG A 74 -32.93 12.47 -22.67
C ARG A 74 -31.42 12.15 -22.69
N SER A 75 -30.62 13.07 -23.23
CA SER A 75 -29.17 12.84 -23.33
C SER A 75 -28.47 12.79 -21.95
N SER A 76 -28.90 13.61 -21.01
CA SER A 76 -28.37 13.58 -19.64
C SER A 76 -28.75 12.28 -18.89
N MET A 77 -29.99 11.75 -19.11
CA MET A 77 -30.39 10.46 -18.57
C MET A 77 -29.59 9.30 -19.17
N GLU A 78 -29.41 9.30 -20.49
CA GLU A 78 -28.57 8.30 -21.18
C GLU A 78 -27.12 8.33 -20.68
N ARG A 79 -26.56 9.53 -20.47
CA ARG A 79 -25.22 9.68 -19.91
C ARG A 79 -25.14 9.13 -18.48
N LEU A 80 -26.13 9.39 -17.65
CA LEU A 80 -26.22 8.83 -16.29
C LEU A 80 -26.21 7.30 -16.32
N GLU A 81 -27.02 6.69 -17.16
CA GLU A 81 -27.10 5.23 -17.29
C GLU A 81 -25.80 4.62 -17.85
N ASN A 82 -25.21 5.22 -18.87
CA ASN A 82 -23.96 4.74 -19.42
C ASN A 82 -22.83 4.81 -18.36
N THR A 83 -22.77 5.89 -17.60
CA THR A 83 -21.80 6.01 -16.50
C THR A 83 -22.06 4.98 -15.40
N LEU A 84 -23.32 4.70 -15.07
CA LEU A 84 -23.69 3.64 -14.14
C LEU A 84 -23.26 2.24 -14.64
N LEU A 85 -23.47 1.94 -15.92
CA LEU A 85 -23.02 0.67 -16.51
C LEU A 85 -21.49 0.52 -16.44
N VAL A 86 -20.75 1.60 -16.70
CA VAL A 86 -19.30 1.59 -16.51
C VAL A 86 -18.94 1.34 -15.04
N ALA A 87 -19.61 2.02 -14.11
CA ALA A 87 -19.39 1.79 -12.68
C ALA A 87 -19.67 0.33 -12.27
N GLN A 88 -20.73 -0.29 -12.78
CA GLN A 88 -21.06 -1.70 -12.52
C GLN A 88 -20.01 -2.67 -13.09
N SER A 89 -19.42 -2.34 -14.21
CA SER A 89 -18.38 -3.18 -14.85
C SER A 89 -17.01 -3.08 -14.16
N GLU A 90 -16.67 -1.91 -13.64
CA GLU A 90 -15.34 -1.61 -13.06
C GLU A 90 -15.30 -1.75 -11.53
N ALA A 91 -16.44 -1.76 -10.83
CA ALA A 91 -16.49 -1.76 -9.38
C ALA A 91 -16.00 -3.06 -8.76
N LEU A 92 -15.11 -2.91 -7.77
CA LEU A 92 -14.64 -4.00 -6.91
C LEU A 92 -15.70 -4.40 -5.84
N ASP A 93 -16.51 -3.45 -5.40
CA ASP A 93 -17.61 -3.64 -4.45
C ASP A 93 -18.92 -3.17 -5.09
N LYS A 94 -19.87 -4.10 -5.24
CA LYS A 94 -21.14 -3.87 -5.91
C LYS A 94 -22.30 -3.54 -4.96
N SER A 95 -22.09 -3.58 -3.65
CA SER A 95 -23.15 -3.46 -2.64
C SER A 95 -23.96 -2.14 -2.73
N PHE A 96 -23.30 -1.05 -3.16
CA PHE A 96 -23.94 0.25 -3.30
C PHE A 96 -24.51 0.51 -4.70
N LEU A 97 -24.13 -0.30 -5.68
CA LEU A 97 -24.56 -0.13 -7.07
C LEU A 97 -25.98 -0.63 -7.31
N ASP A 98 -26.47 -1.59 -6.52
CA ASP A 98 -27.85 -2.09 -6.64
C ASP A 98 -28.87 -1.00 -6.26
N SER A 99 -28.63 -0.29 -5.16
CA SER A 99 -29.51 0.82 -4.74
C SER A 99 -29.42 2.00 -5.72
N LEU A 100 -28.25 2.26 -6.28
CA LEU A 100 -28.05 3.29 -7.29
C LEU A 100 -28.75 2.93 -8.61
N ALA A 101 -28.63 1.68 -9.06
CA ALA A 101 -29.31 1.18 -10.26
C ALA A 101 -30.83 1.25 -10.11
N PHE A 102 -31.34 0.88 -8.94
CA PHE A 102 -32.77 0.98 -8.62
C PHE A 102 -33.26 2.44 -8.69
N ALA A 103 -32.56 3.36 -8.01
CA ALA A 103 -32.92 4.79 -8.02
C ALA A 103 -32.86 5.41 -9.43
N THR A 104 -31.86 5.02 -10.25
CA THR A 104 -31.74 5.47 -11.65
C THR A 104 -32.89 4.96 -12.50
N THR A 105 -33.28 3.69 -12.32
CA THR A 105 -34.41 3.08 -13.07
C THR A 105 -35.72 3.72 -12.70
N GLU A 106 -36.01 3.98 -11.41
CA GLU A 106 -37.21 4.66 -10.97
C GLU A 106 -37.31 6.08 -11.55
N LEU A 107 -36.20 6.83 -11.49
CA LEU A 107 -36.17 8.19 -12.05
C LEU A 107 -36.39 8.19 -13.56
N ARG A 108 -35.79 7.24 -14.29
CA ARG A 108 -35.97 7.06 -15.72
C ARG A 108 -37.45 6.81 -16.06
N LEU A 109 -38.04 5.81 -15.41
CA LEU A 109 -39.47 5.47 -15.65
C LEU A 109 -40.40 6.67 -15.43
N LEU A 110 -40.15 7.42 -14.34
CA LEU A 110 -40.93 8.62 -14.06
C LEU A 110 -40.73 9.69 -15.13
N THR A 111 -39.50 9.91 -15.56
CA THR A 111 -39.12 10.89 -16.60
C THR A 111 -39.76 10.52 -17.95
N ASP A 112 -39.61 9.25 -18.37
CA ASP A 112 -40.14 8.75 -19.65
C ASP A 112 -41.68 8.86 -19.69
N ASN A 113 -42.34 8.53 -18.58
CA ASN A 113 -43.80 8.68 -18.44
C ASN A 113 -44.20 10.15 -18.57
N TYR A 114 -43.50 11.09 -17.93
CA TYR A 114 -43.78 12.51 -18.04
C TYR A 114 -43.58 13.02 -19.46
N LEU A 115 -42.49 12.66 -20.13
CA LEU A 115 -42.21 13.09 -21.50
C LEU A 115 -43.23 12.51 -22.50
N ALA A 116 -43.68 11.28 -22.30
CA ALA A 116 -44.71 10.66 -23.11
C ALA A 116 -46.06 11.38 -22.92
N PHE A 117 -46.43 11.70 -21.66
CA PHE A 117 -47.64 12.44 -21.33
C PHE A 117 -47.58 13.88 -21.83
N GLY A 118 -46.45 14.57 -21.67
CA GLY A 118 -46.22 15.93 -22.15
C GLY A 118 -46.36 16.07 -23.66
N ALA A 119 -45.93 15.07 -24.43
CA ALA A 119 -46.12 15.00 -25.87
C ALA A 119 -47.63 14.94 -26.25
N HIS A 120 -48.46 14.30 -25.43
CA HIS A 120 -49.92 14.27 -25.61
C HIS A 120 -50.59 15.55 -25.11
N ALA A 121 -50.09 16.18 -24.02
CA ALA A 121 -50.61 17.41 -23.47
C ALA A 121 -50.34 18.64 -24.35
N ALA A 122 -49.20 18.65 -25.05
CA ALA A 122 -48.88 19.68 -26.05
C ALA A 122 -49.89 19.73 -27.20
N ALA A 123 -50.62 18.66 -27.43
CA ALA A 123 -51.74 18.63 -28.38
C ALA A 123 -53.06 19.24 -27.82
N ASN A 124 -53.10 19.59 -26.53
CA ASN A 124 -54.29 20.17 -25.88
C ASN A 124 -53.91 21.38 -24.98
N PRO A 125 -53.93 22.62 -25.49
CA PRO A 125 -53.40 23.80 -24.81
C PRO A 125 -54.20 24.25 -23.56
N ALA A 126 -55.14 23.47 -23.07
CA ALA A 126 -55.95 23.79 -21.91
C ALA A 126 -55.45 23.18 -20.56
N ALA A 127 -54.26 22.53 -20.51
CA ALA A 127 -53.74 22.01 -19.27
C ALA A 127 -53.09 23.16 -18.45
N PRO A 128 -53.48 23.37 -17.19
CA PRO A 128 -52.93 24.46 -16.39
C PRO A 128 -51.46 24.20 -16.03
N ASP A 129 -50.60 25.25 -16.11
CA ASP A 129 -49.16 25.27 -15.71
C ASP A 129 -48.89 24.70 -14.30
N SER A 130 -49.94 24.64 -13.47
CA SER A 130 -49.93 24.10 -12.10
C SER A 130 -49.66 22.58 -12.01
N VAL A 131 -50.01 21.80 -13.05
CA VAL A 131 -49.90 20.33 -13.04
C VAL A 131 -48.43 19.91 -13.13
N GLY A 132 -47.68 20.53 -14.04
CA GLY A 132 -46.24 20.23 -14.20
C GLY A 132 -45.43 20.56 -12.94
N ARG A 133 -45.74 21.70 -12.31
CA ARG A 133 -45.07 22.10 -11.06
C ARG A 133 -45.44 21.16 -9.90
N SER A 134 -46.71 20.81 -9.74
CA SER A 134 -47.13 19.89 -8.69
C SER A 134 -46.52 18.50 -8.83
N TRP A 135 -46.41 17.98 -10.07
CA TRP A 135 -45.74 16.72 -10.36
C TRP A 135 -44.24 16.78 -10.02
N TYR A 136 -43.57 17.90 -10.41
CA TYR A 136 -42.15 18.08 -10.09
C TYR A 136 -41.93 18.05 -8.58
N ASP A 137 -42.69 18.84 -7.81
CA ASP A 137 -42.51 18.97 -6.35
C ASP A 137 -42.90 17.69 -5.59
N SER A 138 -43.92 16.97 -6.04
CA SER A 138 -44.46 15.80 -5.30
C SER A 138 -43.78 14.46 -5.65
N GLU A 139 -43.38 14.28 -6.89
CA GLU A 139 -42.89 12.99 -7.38
C GLU A 139 -41.38 13.03 -7.79
N TYR A 140 -41.03 13.98 -8.66
CA TYR A 140 -39.72 14.00 -9.23
C TYR A 140 -38.62 14.41 -8.22
N GLU A 141 -38.85 15.47 -7.44
CA GLU A 141 -37.87 15.96 -6.45
C GLU A 141 -37.50 14.90 -5.43
N VAL A 142 -38.46 14.07 -5.02
CA VAL A 142 -38.22 12.95 -4.09
C VAL A 142 -37.32 11.89 -4.69
N LEU A 143 -37.57 11.48 -5.95
CA LEU A 143 -36.72 10.48 -6.63
C LEU A 143 -35.36 11.04 -6.97
N TYR A 144 -35.27 12.30 -7.39
CA TYR A 144 -33.98 12.98 -7.60
C TYR A 144 -33.15 13.05 -6.32
N GLY A 145 -33.82 13.34 -5.18
CA GLY A 145 -33.18 13.29 -3.86
C GLY A 145 -32.62 11.91 -3.50
N ARG A 146 -33.41 10.85 -3.78
CA ARG A 146 -32.96 9.46 -3.58
C ARG A 146 -31.78 9.10 -4.47
N LEU A 147 -31.82 9.46 -5.76
CA LEU A 147 -30.74 9.22 -6.70
C LEU A 147 -29.44 9.93 -6.26
N THR A 148 -29.52 11.22 -5.95
CA THR A 148 -28.35 11.99 -5.51
C THR A 148 -27.77 11.48 -4.20
N ALA A 149 -28.62 11.02 -3.27
CA ALA A 149 -28.17 10.34 -2.05
C ALA A 149 -27.50 9.00 -2.36
N ALA A 150 -28.02 8.20 -3.28
CA ALA A 150 -27.42 6.94 -3.69
C ALA A 150 -26.05 7.14 -4.36
N ILE A 151 -25.91 8.16 -5.23
CA ILE A 151 -24.62 8.51 -5.85
C ILE A 151 -23.61 8.96 -4.78
N LYS A 152 -24.02 9.80 -3.82
CA LYS A 152 -23.15 10.23 -2.71
C LYS A 152 -22.75 9.04 -1.82
N ASN A 153 -23.68 8.12 -1.56
CA ASN A 153 -23.35 6.90 -0.82
C ASN A 153 -22.35 6.02 -1.59
N TYR A 154 -22.50 5.85 -2.89
CA TYR A 154 -21.54 5.18 -3.73
C TYR A 154 -20.16 5.86 -3.66
N MET A 155 -20.09 7.18 -3.76
CA MET A 155 -18.83 7.94 -3.65
C MET A 155 -18.18 7.78 -2.27
N THR A 156 -18.94 7.81 -1.18
CA THR A 156 -18.42 7.68 0.20
C THR A 156 -18.14 6.25 0.60
N SER A 157 -18.84 5.26 0.05
CA SER A 157 -18.58 3.84 0.30
C SER A 157 -17.22 3.40 -0.16
N THR A 158 -16.73 3.96 -1.26
CA THR A 158 -15.38 3.72 -1.73
C THR A 158 -14.33 4.24 -0.75
N GLN A 159 -14.64 5.31 0.00
CA GLN A 159 -13.78 5.80 1.08
C GLN A 159 -13.86 4.92 2.34
N SER A 160 -15.04 4.43 2.70
CA SER A 160 -15.21 3.55 3.86
C SER A 160 -14.61 2.15 3.65
N SER A 161 -14.58 1.65 2.41
CA SER A 161 -13.90 0.40 2.06
C SER A 161 -12.37 0.52 2.10
N LEU A 162 -11.82 1.73 2.13
CA LEU A 162 -10.39 1.98 2.30
C LEU A 162 -9.91 1.71 3.74
N ALA A 163 -10.73 1.93 4.75
CA ALA A 163 -10.34 1.75 6.15
C ALA A 163 -9.89 0.31 6.48
N PRO A 164 -10.67 -0.76 6.17
CA PRO A 164 -10.22 -2.13 6.40
C PRO A 164 -9.04 -2.54 5.50
N ARG A 165 -8.96 -1.97 4.29
CA ARG A 165 -7.82 -2.22 3.39
C ARG A 165 -6.55 -1.52 3.86
N ALA A 166 -6.66 -0.30 4.42
CA ALA A 166 -5.54 0.39 5.06
C ALA A 166 -5.01 -0.40 6.27
N GLU A 167 -5.89 -1.04 7.03
CA GLU A 167 -5.49 -1.91 8.13
C GLU A 167 -4.77 -3.18 7.66
N GLN A 168 -5.26 -3.81 6.58
CA GLN A 168 -4.55 -4.91 5.92
C GLN A 168 -3.18 -4.47 5.39
N MET A 169 -3.09 -3.30 4.76
CA MET A 169 -1.83 -2.72 4.29
C MET A 169 -0.84 -2.49 5.44
N LYS A 170 -1.32 -1.94 6.57
CA LYS A 170 -0.52 -1.81 7.79
C LYS A 170 -0.02 -3.16 8.28
N LYS A 171 -0.87 -4.19 8.31
CA LYS A 171 -0.51 -5.55 8.70
C LYS A 171 0.52 -6.17 7.73
N ASN A 172 0.36 -5.96 6.43
CA ASN A 172 1.31 -6.42 5.42
C ASN A 172 2.66 -5.67 5.52
N ALA A 173 2.64 -4.36 5.80
CA ALA A 173 3.85 -3.59 6.06
C ALA A 173 4.62 -4.13 7.28
N TYR A 174 3.94 -4.48 8.38
CA TYR A 174 4.58 -5.12 9.52
C TYR A 174 5.18 -6.49 9.15
N ARG A 175 4.50 -7.28 8.32
CA ARG A 175 5.03 -8.56 7.83
C ARG A 175 6.29 -8.38 6.98
N ALA A 176 6.38 -7.32 6.18
CA ALA A 176 7.56 -7.02 5.40
C ALA A 176 8.76 -6.57 6.27
N VAL A 177 8.52 -5.82 7.33
CA VAL A 177 9.57 -5.27 8.21
C VAL A 177 10.05 -6.29 9.26
N THR A 178 9.18 -7.16 9.76
CA THR A 178 9.50 -8.13 10.81
C THR A 178 10.71 -9.03 10.49
N PRO A 179 10.84 -9.66 9.30
CA PRO A 179 12.01 -10.48 8.97
C PRO A 179 13.33 -9.69 8.98
N VAL A 180 13.28 -8.41 8.56
CA VAL A 180 14.46 -7.53 8.58
C VAL A 180 14.92 -7.25 10.01
N LEU A 181 13.98 -6.93 10.92
CA LEU A 181 14.31 -6.69 12.32
C LEU A 181 14.88 -7.94 12.99
N ILE A 182 14.29 -9.11 12.74
CA ILE A 182 14.79 -10.38 13.28
C ILE A 182 16.20 -10.65 12.75
N SER A 183 16.45 -10.51 11.44
CA SER A 183 17.76 -10.73 10.85
C SER A 183 18.80 -9.74 11.37
N LEU A 184 18.41 -8.49 11.63
CA LEU A 184 19.29 -7.49 12.22
C LEU A 184 19.75 -7.89 13.63
N VAL A 185 18.81 -8.34 14.49
CA VAL A 185 19.12 -8.79 15.84
C VAL A 185 20.05 -10.02 15.81
N VAL A 186 19.76 -11.01 14.96
CA VAL A 186 20.59 -12.20 14.79
C VAL A 186 21.99 -11.81 14.28
N MET A 187 22.08 -10.89 13.32
CA MET A 187 23.35 -10.40 12.79
C MET A 187 24.19 -9.74 13.88
N ILE A 188 23.60 -8.86 14.70
CA ILE A 188 24.30 -8.21 15.81
C ILE A 188 24.84 -9.27 16.77
N ALA A 189 24.04 -10.27 17.13
CA ALA A 189 24.46 -11.36 18.02
C ALA A 189 25.66 -12.14 17.43
N ILE A 190 25.61 -12.46 16.13
CA ILE A 190 26.73 -13.17 15.44
C ILE A 190 27.98 -12.30 15.41
N VAL A 191 27.87 -11.00 15.11
CA VAL A 191 29.01 -10.08 15.09
C VAL A 191 29.67 -9.96 16.47
N LEU A 192 28.87 -9.82 17.53
CA LEU A 192 29.36 -9.78 18.90
C LEU A 192 30.06 -11.09 19.29
N MET A 193 29.49 -12.22 18.92
CA MET A 193 30.07 -13.54 19.14
C MET A 193 31.42 -13.69 18.41
N LEU A 194 31.47 -13.29 17.13
CA LEU A 194 32.74 -13.31 16.34
C LEU A 194 33.78 -12.37 16.94
N TYR A 195 33.40 -11.16 17.36
CA TYR A 195 34.29 -10.23 18.04
C TYR A 195 34.86 -10.83 19.31
N TYR A 196 33.99 -11.46 20.15
CA TYR A 196 34.45 -12.12 21.36
C TYR A 196 35.47 -13.24 21.08
N PHE A 197 35.14 -14.14 20.14
CA PHE A 197 36.06 -15.22 19.77
C PHE A 197 37.36 -14.70 19.19
N MET A 198 37.34 -13.72 18.30
CA MET A 198 38.50 -13.11 17.72
C MET A 198 39.36 -12.43 18.79
N SER A 199 38.76 -11.72 19.73
CA SER A 199 39.47 -11.08 20.84
C SER A 199 40.16 -12.09 21.74
N VAL A 200 39.46 -13.17 22.14
CA VAL A 200 39.98 -14.16 23.10
C VAL A 200 41.01 -15.08 22.45
N TYR A 201 40.77 -15.57 21.25
CA TYR A 201 41.59 -16.61 20.62
C TYR A 201 42.68 -16.09 19.67
N CYS A 202 42.56 -14.85 19.15
CA CYS A 202 43.54 -14.26 18.28
C CYS A 202 44.26 -13.05 18.90
N VAL A 203 43.49 -12.03 19.27
CA VAL A 203 44.05 -10.72 19.65
C VAL A 203 44.79 -10.80 20.98
N ASN A 204 44.18 -11.34 22.03
CA ASN A 204 44.82 -11.45 23.35
C ASN A 204 46.09 -12.31 23.36
N PRO A 205 46.14 -13.51 22.72
CA PRO A 205 47.35 -14.28 22.61
C PRO A 205 48.47 -13.53 21.88
N ILE A 206 48.18 -12.84 20.77
CA ILE A 206 49.17 -12.06 20.02
C ILE A 206 49.70 -10.90 20.86
N ILE A 207 48.87 -10.18 21.61
CA ILE A 207 49.32 -9.12 22.52
C ILE A 207 50.24 -9.68 23.60
N ARG A 208 49.87 -10.83 24.20
CA ARG A 208 50.69 -11.50 25.24
C ARG A 208 52.03 -11.98 24.67
N MET A 209 52.07 -12.56 23.46
CA MET A 209 53.29 -12.95 22.78
C MET A 209 54.20 -11.75 22.49
N ASN A 210 53.61 -10.65 21.97
CA ASN A 210 54.34 -9.42 21.71
C ASN A 210 54.95 -8.84 22.98
N LYS A 211 54.19 -8.81 24.09
CA LYS A 211 54.72 -8.37 25.39
C LYS A 211 55.82 -9.27 25.90
N GLY A 212 55.62 -10.62 25.90
CA GLY A 212 56.65 -11.57 26.31
C GLY A 212 57.91 -11.52 25.50
N LEU A 213 57.81 -11.25 24.19
CA LEU A 213 58.95 -11.05 23.32
C LEU A 213 59.67 -9.73 23.65
N GLY A 214 58.93 -8.65 23.92
CA GLY A 214 59.49 -7.37 24.35
C GLY A 214 60.26 -7.49 25.69
N ASP A 215 59.67 -8.20 26.66
CA ASP A 215 60.31 -8.46 27.97
C ASP A 215 61.57 -9.31 27.82
N TYR A 216 61.58 -10.30 26.91
CA TYR A 216 62.78 -11.08 26.60
C TYR A 216 63.89 -10.23 25.98
N LEU A 217 63.55 -9.36 25.02
CA LEU A 217 64.54 -8.52 24.33
C LEU A 217 65.12 -7.42 25.25
N SER A 218 64.30 -6.83 26.10
CA SER A 218 64.73 -5.69 26.95
C SER A 218 65.36 -6.14 28.26
N PHE A 219 64.85 -7.20 28.89
CA PHE A 219 65.24 -7.59 30.25
C PHE A 219 65.77 -9.01 30.33
N ARG A 220 65.89 -9.72 29.21
CA ARG A 220 66.31 -11.14 29.13
C ARG A 220 65.48 -12.10 29.99
N VAL A 221 64.23 -11.72 30.31
CA VAL A 221 63.31 -12.59 31.03
C VAL A 221 62.91 -13.75 30.12
N PRO A 222 62.86 -15.02 30.63
CA PRO A 222 62.46 -16.16 29.82
C PRO A 222 61.09 -15.95 29.15
N PHE A 223 60.99 -16.20 27.84
CA PHE A 223 59.74 -16.15 27.11
C PHE A 223 58.82 -17.29 27.57
N ALA A 224 57.85 -16.99 28.41
CA ALA A 224 56.88 -17.93 28.94
C ALA A 224 55.47 -17.37 28.81
N VAL A 225 54.87 -17.47 27.61
CA VAL A 225 53.54 -17.00 27.35
C VAL A 225 52.52 -18.10 27.64
N LYS A 226 51.78 -17.98 28.75
CA LYS A 226 50.63 -18.80 29.04
C LYS A 226 49.44 -18.23 28.27
N ALA A 227 49.21 -18.70 27.07
CA ALA A 227 48.05 -18.36 26.28
C ALA A 227 47.48 -19.64 25.64
N ASP A 228 46.17 -19.82 25.73
CA ASP A 228 45.47 -20.88 24.99
C ASP A 228 45.45 -20.50 23.50
N CYS A 229 46.56 -20.82 22.82
CA CYS A 229 46.70 -20.62 21.38
C CYS A 229 46.20 -21.86 20.65
N LYS A 230 45.49 -21.65 19.54
CA LYS A 230 45.07 -22.71 18.63
C LYS A 230 45.41 -22.32 17.20
N ASP A 231 45.51 -23.32 16.33
CA ASP A 231 45.74 -23.15 14.90
C ASP A 231 47.03 -22.32 14.58
N GLU A 232 46.96 -21.35 13.69
CA GLU A 232 48.08 -20.54 13.20
C GLU A 232 48.73 -19.72 14.34
N VAL A 233 47.99 -19.36 15.37
CA VAL A 233 48.53 -18.62 16.54
C VAL A 233 49.40 -19.51 17.40
N LEU A 234 49.07 -20.79 17.51
CA LEU A 234 49.91 -21.78 18.20
C LEU A 234 51.22 -22.02 17.43
N GLU A 235 51.10 -22.19 16.12
CA GLU A 235 52.29 -22.36 15.25
C GLU A 235 53.26 -21.16 15.33
N LEU A 236 52.67 -19.93 15.36
CA LEU A 236 53.45 -18.71 15.55
C LEU A 236 54.21 -18.70 16.89
N LYS A 237 53.53 -19.12 17.97
CA LYS A 237 54.13 -19.23 19.31
C LYS A 237 55.32 -20.21 19.29
N GLU A 238 55.15 -21.41 18.72
CA GLU A 238 56.16 -22.44 18.64
C GLU A 238 57.37 -21.99 17.82
N LYS A 239 57.14 -21.29 16.72
CA LYS A 239 58.23 -20.69 15.90
C LYS A 239 59.02 -19.63 16.66
N ILE A 240 58.34 -18.79 17.46
CA ILE A 240 59.03 -17.79 18.31
C ILE A 240 59.86 -18.48 19.39
N GLU A 241 59.33 -19.52 20.07
CA GLU A 241 60.04 -20.30 21.08
C GLU A 241 61.27 -20.97 20.50
N THR A 242 61.15 -21.53 19.29
CA THR A 242 62.27 -22.15 18.56
C THR A 242 63.33 -21.13 18.22
N LEU A 243 63.01 -19.97 17.67
CA LEU A 243 63.90 -18.89 17.38
C LEU A 243 64.70 -18.42 18.61
N ILE A 244 64.04 -18.25 19.72
CA ILE A 244 64.64 -17.86 20.99
C ILE A 244 65.62 -18.93 21.48
N THR A 245 65.29 -20.20 21.32
CA THR A 245 66.13 -21.32 21.74
C THR A 245 67.39 -21.43 20.89
N VAL A 246 67.27 -21.30 19.55
CA VAL A 246 68.36 -21.30 18.61
C VAL A 246 69.31 -20.09 18.84
N SER A 247 68.78 -18.92 19.15
CA SER A 247 69.60 -17.73 19.43
C SER A 247 70.38 -17.79 20.74
N LYS A 248 70.06 -18.73 21.64
CA LYS A 248 70.80 -18.99 22.89
C LYS A 248 72.00 -19.96 22.72
N GLN A 249 72.04 -20.69 21.60
CA GLN A 249 73.19 -21.58 21.35
C GLN A 249 74.43 -20.72 21.02
N PRO A 250 75.52 -20.87 21.73
CA PRO A 250 76.72 -20.15 21.40
C PRO A 250 77.19 -20.58 20.00
N LYS A 251 77.45 -19.59 19.12
CA LYS A 251 78.15 -19.87 17.88
C LYS A 251 79.51 -20.51 18.21
N SER A 252 79.70 -21.83 17.99
CA SER A 252 80.96 -22.54 18.04
C SER A 252 81.80 -22.09 16.88
#